data_a0366b6e71fe9ad1b8a2ff7804f8eb50
#
_entry.id   a0366b6e71fe9ad1b8a2ff7804f8eb50
#
_cell.length_a   1.000
_cell.length_b   1.000
_cell.length_c   1.000
_cell.angle_alpha   90.00
_cell.angle_beta   90.00
_cell.angle_gamma   90.00
#
_symmetry.space_group_name_H-M   'P 1'
#
loop_
_entity.id
_entity.type
_entity.pdbx_description
1 polymer ?
#
loop_
_entity_poly.entity_id
_entity_poly.type
_entity_poly.pdbx_seq_one_letter_code
_entity_poly.pdbx_strand_id
1 'polypeptide(L)'
;VCYFAIVTSGMVAVPILPDFSGSELDMIITHSEAKALFVSDKLYTRISKEVVERMNIVVRTKNLGIIARTSFELGAMTEPKPEDLAVIIYTSGTTSSPKGVMLTHYNLAAQIQMDRDLFFVKPDDIFLSILPLSHTYECSLGMLLPFMCGASVVYVDRPPTASNLLPALREVRPTVMLSVPLVIEKIYKSQVAGRFNSSGLLRKLYGKPFFRKMIHRIAGRQLYKLFGGRLRFFGIGGAKLDTEAERFLSEGKFPYAIGYGLTETAPLIAGAVPSNVRLGSTGPVLPGIEARLEDTNEFGEGELVVKSPCTMLGYYKNPELTAEVFTPDGWFRTRDLCAFDPDGFLYIKGRLG
;
A
#
# COMPACT_ATOMS: atom_id res chain seq x y z
N VAL A 1 -2.12 16.73 6.66
CA VAL A 1 -2.04 18.19 6.42
C VAL A 1 -0.78 18.54 5.64
N CYS A 2 0.46 18.24 6.16
CA CYS A 2 1.72 18.61 5.48
C CYS A 2 1.82 18.10 4.04
N TYR A 3 1.44 16.84 3.79
CA TYR A 3 1.47 16.27 2.44
C TYR A 3 0.65 17.11 1.44
N PHE A 4 -0.62 17.37 1.77
CA PHE A 4 -1.48 18.18 0.90
C PHE A 4 -0.95 19.62 0.73
N ALA A 5 -0.47 20.24 1.82
CA ALA A 5 0.11 21.58 1.73
C ALA A 5 1.31 21.63 0.76
N ILE A 6 2.17 20.61 0.77
CA ILE A 6 3.32 20.50 -0.14
C ILE A 6 2.84 20.34 -1.58
N VAL A 7 2.04 19.29 -1.86
CA VAL A 7 1.70 18.96 -3.25
C VAL A 7 0.78 20.00 -3.91
N THR A 8 -0.15 20.62 -3.17
CA THR A 8 -1.02 21.66 -3.71
C THR A 8 -0.33 23.01 -3.91
N SER A 9 0.86 23.20 -3.34
CA SER A 9 1.67 24.42 -3.54
C SER A 9 2.68 24.29 -4.69
N GLY A 10 2.61 23.24 -5.48
CA GLY A 10 3.56 22.96 -6.57
C GLY A 10 4.92 22.47 -6.09
N MET A 11 5.03 22.04 -4.84
CA MET A 11 6.23 21.44 -4.29
C MET A 11 6.17 19.91 -4.34
N VAL A 12 7.34 19.24 -4.33
CA VAL A 12 7.45 17.79 -4.36
C VAL A 12 7.50 17.25 -2.95
N ALA A 13 6.60 16.31 -2.62
CA ALA A 13 6.63 15.60 -1.35
C ALA A 13 7.60 14.41 -1.40
N VAL A 14 8.33 14.19 -0.32
CA VAL A 14 9.20 13.02 -0.12
C VAL A 14 8.78 12.32 1.17
N PRO A 15 7.74 11.48 1.14
CA PRO A 15 7.31 10.73 2.31
C PRO A 15 8.32 9.64 2.65
N ILE A 16 8.86 9.67 3.87
CA ILE A 16 9.93 8.77 4.31
C ILE A 16 9.37 7.77 5.33
N LEU A 17 9.72 6.50 5.16
CA LEU A 17 9.35 5.43 6.09
C LEU A 17 10.01 5.66 7.47
N PRO A 18 9.24 5.57 8.57
CA PRO A 18 9.78 5.75 9.92
C PRO A 18 10.73 4.63 10.35
N ASP A 19 10.72 3.52 9.64
CA ASP A 19 11.56 2.34 9.96
C ASP A 19 12.96 2.40 9.33
N PHE A 20 13.23 3.34 8.43
CA PHE A 20 14.57 3.56 7.91
C PHE A 20 15.57 3.91 9.02
N SER A 21 16.79 3.39 8.93
CA SER A 21 17.90 3.73 9.84
C SER A 21 18.27 5.21 9.73
N GLY A 22 19.02 5.75 10.70
CA GLY A 22 19.50 7.14 10.64
C GLY A 22 20.32 7.43 9.38
N SER A 23 21.18 6.50 8.98
CA SER A 23 21.99 6.64 7.75
C SER A 23 21.14 6.63 6.47
N GLU A 24 20.08 5.83 6.42
CA GLU A 24 19.12 5.83 5.30
C GLU A 24 18.31 7.13 5.26
N LEU A 25 17.89 7.65 6.42
CA LEU A 25 17.22 8.96 6.52
C LEU A 25 18.11 10.06 5.95
N ASP A 26 19.37 10.15 6.40
CA ASP A 26 20.34 11.15 5.94
C ASP A 26 20.61 11.03 4.44
N MET A 27 20.74 9.81 3.94
CA MET A 27 20.93 9.55 2.52
C MET A 27 19.73 10.00 1.70
N ILE A 28 18.50 9.63 2.09
CA ILE A 28 17.28 10.00 1.37
C ILE A 28 17.10 11.52 1.36
N ILE A 29 17.26 12.19 2.49
CA ILE A 29 17.11 13.65 2.59
C ILE A 29 18.15 14.34 1.72
N THR A 30 19.39 13.86 1.73
CA THR A 30 20.48 14.42 0.91
C THR A 30 20.25 14.14 -0.58
N HIS A 31 19.93 12.90 -0.96
CA HIS A 31 19.73 12.51 -2.34
C HIS A 31 18.52 13.20 -2.99
N SER A 32 17.43 13.36 -2.24
CA SER A 32 16.21 14.05 -2.72
C SER A 32 16.40 15.57 -2.82
N GLU A 33 17.51 16.13 -2.28
CA GLU A 33 17.76 17.59 -2.23
C GLU A 33 16.64 18.37 -1.53
N ALA A 34 16.00 17.71 -0.55
CA ALA A 34 14.91 18.32 0.21
C ALA A 34 15.38 19.62 0.88
N LYS A 35 14.55 20.65 0.84
CA LYS A 35 14.83 21.98 1.44
C LYS A 35 14.07 22.20 2.74
N ALA A 36 12.96 21.48 2.94
CA ALA A 36 12.12 21.53 4.12
C ALA A 36 11.94 20.14 4.70
N LEU A 37 11.94 20.03 6.02
CA LEU A 37 11.76 18.78 6.74
C LEU A 37 10.63 18.91 7.76
N PHE A 38 9.60 18.08 7.64
CA PHE A 38 8.59 17.87 8.66
C PHE A 38 8.90 16.58 9.41
N VAL A 39 9.18 16.67 10.69
CA VAL A 39 9.71 15.54 11.46
C VAL A 39 9.11 15.43 12.85
N SER A 40 8.90 14.20 13.35
CA SER A 40 8.56 13.96 14.75
C SER A 40 9.78 14.06 15.65
N ASP A 41 9.56 14.38 16.93
CA ASP A 41 10.65 14.48 17.91
C ASP A 41 11.49 13.19 17.97
N LYS A 42 10.83 12.04 17.87
CA LYS A 42 11.49 10.72 17.89
C LYS A 42 12.41 10.50 16.69
N LEU A 43 12.00 10.91 15.50
CA LEU A 43 12.78 10.72 14.27
C LEU A 43 13.86 11.80 14.13
N TYR A 44 13.61 13.00 14.63
CA TYR A 44 14.59 14.10 14.61
C TYR A 44 15.91 13.72 15.24
N THR A 45 15.90 12.96 16.35
CA THR A 45 17.10 12.50 17.04
C THR A 45 17.93 11.48 16.24
N ARG A 46 17.40 10.96 15.14
CA ARG A 46 18.06 9.96 14.27
C ARG A 46 18.71 10.61 13.05
N ILE A 47 18.45 11.88 12.80
CA ILE A 47 19.00 12.65 11.66
C ILE A 47 20.28 13.33 12.11
N SER A 48 21.31 13.29 11.28
CA SER A 48 22.60 13.92 11.59
C SER A 48 22.48 15.45 11.61
N LYS A 49 23.36 16.11 12.37
CA LYS A 49 23.41 17.56 12.45
C LYS A 49 23.74 18.19 11.09
N GLU A 50 24.63 17.56 10.35
CA GLU A 50 25.05 17.99 9.02
C GLU A 50 23.88 18.07 8.02
N VAL A 51 22.93 17.12 8.10
CA VAL A 51 21.72 17.13 7.27
C VAL A 51 20.78 18.24 7.73
N VAL A 52 20.55 18.38 9.04
CA VAL A 52 19.69 19.43 9.60
C VAL A 52 20.17 20.83 9.24
N GLU A 53 21.49 21.09 9.32
CA GLU A 53 22.11 22.38 8.99
C GLU A 53 21.97 22.78 7.51
N ARG A 54 21.74 21.82 6.61
CA ARG A 54 21.49 22.08 5.18
C ARG A 54 20.03 22.39 4.87
N MET A 55 19.10 22.17 5.82
CA MET A 55 17.68 22.44 5.61
C MET A 55 17.39 23.94 5.69
N ASN A 56 16.56 24.43 4.79
CA ASN A 56 16.04 25.81 4.88
C ASN A 56 15.11 25.95 6.08
N ILE A 57 14.32 24.91 6.35
CA ILE A 57 13.38 24.88 7.47
C ILE A 57 13.18 23.44 7.98
N VAL A 58 13.14 23.31 9.30
CA VAL A 58 12.76 22.05 9.98
C VAL A 58 11.59 22.34 10.89
N VAL A 59 10.51 21.60 10.70
CA VAL A 59 9.22 21.77 11.38
C VAL A 59 8.85 20.51 12.14
N ARG A 60 8.47 20.69 13.39
CA ARG A 60 7.96 19.59 14.23
C ARG A 60 6.53 19.24 13.81
N THR A 61 6.26 17.96 13.54
CA THR A 61 4.92 17.53 13.08
C THR A 61 3.84 17.66 14.15
N LYS A 62 4.20 17.56 15.45
CA LYS A 62 3.23 17.55 16.56
C LYS A 62 2.44 18.85 16.70
N ASN A 63 3.10 19.99 16.51
CA ASN A 63 2.53 21.32 16.75
C ASN A 63 2.87 22.35 15.66
N LEU A 64 3.49 21.89 14.57
CA LEU A 64 4.01 22.73 13.46
C LEU A 64 5.01 23.80 13.92
N GLY A 65 5.65 23.58 15.07
CA GLY A 65 6.68 24.48 15.59
C GLY A 65 7.99 24.36 14.80
N ILE A 66 8.60 25.51 14.48
CA ILE A 66 9.89 25.56 13.78
C ILE A 66 11.00 25.17 14.75
N ILE A 67 11.80 24.14 14.39
CA ILE A 67 12.96 23.68 15.14
C ILE A 67 14.23 24.40 14.67
N ALA A 68 14.38 24.55 13.35
CA ALA A 68 15.52 25.23 12.73
C ALA A 68 15.03 25.98 11.48
N ARG A 69 15.66 27.11 11.21
CA ARG A 69 15.38 27.92 10.02
C ARG A 69 16.63 28.69 9.62
N THR A 70 16.92 28.66 8.31
CA THR A 70 17.90 29.58 7.70
C THR A 70 17.16 30.70 6.99
N SER A 71 17.84 31.78 6.65
CA SER A 71 17.26 32.82 5.78
C SER A 71 17.14 32.26 4.36
N PHE A 72 15.95 32.29 3.78
CA PHE A 72 15.71 31.96 2.38
C PHE A 72 14.55 32.81 1.85
N GLU A 73 14.57 33.09 0.56
CA GLU A 73 13.47 33.77 -0.11
C GLU A 73 12.34 32.78 -0.36
N LEU A 74 11.12 33.18 -0.02
CA LEU A 74 9.92 32.43 -0.38
C LEU A 74 9.64 32.67 -1.85
N GLY A 75 9.76 31.63 -2.66
CA GLY A 75 9.26 31.65 -4.04
C GLY A 75 7.73 31.83 -4.08
N ALA A 76 7.23 32.28 -5.22
CA ALA A 76 5.79 32.30 -5.46
C ALA A 76 5.25 30.86 -5.48
N MET A 77 4.09 30.64 -4.83
CA MET A 77 3.36 29.38 -4.98
C MET A 77 2.87 29.28 -6.42
N THR A 78 3.12 28.13 -7.05
CA THR A 78 2.65 27.84 -8.41
C THR A 78 1.55 26.77 -8.33
N GLU A 79 0.50 26.96 -9.12
CA GLU A 79 -0.51 25.93 -9.30
C GLU A 79 0.13 24.73 -10.04
N PRO A 80 0.11 23.52 -9.47
CA PRO A 80 0.73 22.37 -10.10
C PRO A 80 -0.06 21.92 -11.33
N LYS A 81 0.66 21.50 -12.37
CA LYS A 81 0.08 20.87 -13.55
C LYS A 81 0.03 19.35 -13.38
N PRO A 82 -0.84 18.66 -14.12
CA PRO A 82 -0.93 17.20 -14.04
C PRO A 82 0.42 16.48 -14.27
N GLU A 83 1.26 16.98 -15.15
CA GLU A 83 2.55 16.39 -15.53
C GLU A 83 3.67 16.71 -14.54
N ASP A 84 3.46 17.67 -13.64
CA ASP A 84 4.45 18.04 -12.65
C ASP A 84 4.68 16.89 -11.66
N LEU A 85 5.93 16.77 -11.20
CA LEU A 85 6.31 15.81 -10.19
C LEU A 85 5.61 16.15 -8.86
N ALA A 86 4.82 15.23 -8.34
CA ALA A 86 4.10 15.41 -7.08
C ALA A 86 4.84 14.79 -5.89
N VAL A 87 5.44 13.61 -6.10
CA VAL A 87 6.03 12.84 -5.00
C VAL A 87 7.20 12.00 -5.47
N ILE A 88 8.22 11.86 -4.60
CA ILE A 88 9.30 10.89 -4.74
C ILE A 88 9.19 9.91 -3.57
N ILE A 89 8.90 8.65 -3.85
CA ILE A 89 8.76 7.61 -2.82
C ILE A 89 9.96 6.68 -2.88
N TYR A 90 10.71 6.64 -1.78
CA TYR A 90 11.87 5.76 -1.68
C TYR A 90 11.47 4.36 -1.26
N THR A 91 11.90 3.37 -2.05
CA THR A 91 11.71 1.95 -1.76
C THR A 91 13.02 1.33 -1.31
N SER A 92 12.97 0.42 -0.34
CA SER A 92 14.11 -0.44 0.02
C SER A 92 14.37 -1.40 -1.13
N GLY A 93 15.35 -1.08 -1.98
CA GLY A 93 15.77 -1.98 -3.06
C GLY A 93 16.52 -3.21 -2.51
N THR A 94 16.59 -4.27 -3.30
CA THR A 94 17.49 -5.42 -3.07
C THR A 94 18.97 -5.04 -3.18
N THR A 95 19.27 -3.84 -3.70
CA THR A 95 20.59 -3.20 -3.79
C THR A 95 20.80 -2.26 -2.61
N SER A 96 22.04 -2.00 -2.26
CA SER A 96 22.51 -1.29 -1.04
C SER A 96 21.98 0.14 -0.82
N SER A 97 21.22 0.73 -1.74
CA SER A 97 20.68 2.08 -1.61
C SER A 97 19.20 2.17 -2.02
N PRO A 98 18.37 2.93 -1.28
CA PRO A 98 16.98 3.18 -1.63
C PRO A 98 16.83 3.86 -3.00
N LYS A 99 15.80 3.49 -3.77
CA LYS A 99 15.46 4.05 -5.08
C LYS A 99 14.29 5.01 -4.94
N GLY A 100 14.42 6.21 -5.46
CA GLY A 100 13.36 7.22 -5.44
C GLY A 100 12.44 7.08 -6.65
N VAL A 101 11.24 6.58 -6.48
CA VAL A 101 10.21 6.46 -7.51
C VAL A 101 9.53 7.80 -7.72
N MET A 102 9.54 8.34 -8.93
CA MET A 102 8.96 9.64 -9.30
C MET A 102 7.53 9.48 -9.80
N LEU A 103 6.55 10.03 -9.10
CA LEU A 103 5.14 10.03 -9.51
C LEU A 103 4.63 11.45 -9.71
N THR A 104 3.92 11.68 -10.83
CA THR A 104 3.28 12.97 -11.15
C THR A 104 1.92 13.09 -10.46
N HIS A 105 1.37 14.32 -10.46
CA HIS A 105 -0.03 14.54 -10.06
C HIS A 105 -0.99 13.70 -10.91
N TYR A 106 -0.70 13.57 -12.22
CA TYR A 106 -1.51 12.76 -13.12
C TYR A 106 -1.49 11.28 -12.76
N ASN A 107 -0.31 10.70 -12.43
CA ASN A 107 -0.22 9.29 -12.03
C ASN A 107 -1.09 8.99 -10.80
N LEU A 108 -1.03 9.87 -9.79
CA LEU A 108 -1.83 9.70 -8.57
C LEU A 108 -3.32 9.89 -8.83
N ALA A 109 -3.71 10.90 -9.61
CA ALA A 109 -5.11 11.15 -9.94
C ALA A 109 -5.73 10.01 -10.78
N ALA A 110 -4.98 9.49 -11.77
CA ALA A 110 -5.40 8.36 -12.57
C ALA A 110 -5.61 7.10 -11.72
N GLN A 111 -4.71 6.84 -10.77
CA GLN A 111 -4.86 5.72 -9.84
C GLN A 111 -6.14 5.85 -9.01
N ILE A 112 -6.39 7.01 -8.41
CA ILE A 112 -7.59 7.24 -7.60
C ILE A 112 -8.86 7.04 -8.43
N GLN A 113 -8.87 7.47 -9.68
CA GLN A 113 -10.02 7.26 -10.56
C GLN A 113 -10.26 5.76 -10.80
N MET A 114 -9.22 4.98 -11.10
CA MET A 114 -9.32 3.53 -11.27
C MET A 114 -9.79 2.82 -9.99
N ASP A 115 -9.29 3.26 -8.84
CA ASP A 115 -9.69 2.70 -7.53
C ASP A 115 -11.16 2.97 -7.22
N ARG A 116 -11.69 4.15 -7.59
CA ARG A 116 -13.13 4.47 -7.48
C ARG A 116 -13.97 3.60 -8.38
N ASP A 117 -13.48 3.28 -9.57
CA ASP A 117 -14.18 2.42 -10.52
C ASP A 117 -14.17 0.95 -10.05
N LEU A 118 -13.08 0.53 -9.37
CA LEU A 118 -12.99 -0.80 -8.79
C LEU A 118 -13.90 -0.97 -7.57
N PHE A 119 -13.87 -0.01 -6.65
CA PHE A 119 -14.59 -0.09 -5.39
C PHE A 119 -15.24 1.25 -5.04
N PHE A 120 -16.57 1.27 -5.01
CA PHE A 120 -17.32 2.48 -4.69
C PHE A 120 -17.19 2.85 -3.21
N VAL A 121 -16.42 3.89 -2.93
CA VAL A 121 -16.28 4.51 -1.61
C VAL A 121 -17.40 5.52 -1.40
N LYS A 122 -18.10 5.40 -0.28
CA LYS A 122 -19.22 6.27 0.11
C LYS A 122 -18.76 7.39 1.03
N PRO A 123 -19.42 8.56 1.04
CA PRO A 123 -19.09 9.63 1.97
C PRO A 123 -19.25 9.27 3.45
N ASP A 124 -20.11 8.29 3.77
CA ASP A 124 -20.32 7.77 5.13
C ASP A 124 -19.38 6.61 5.50
N ASP A 125 -18.45 6.25 4.63
CA ASP A 125 -17.42 5.26 4.95
C ASP A 125 -16.42 5.80 5.98
N ILE A 126 -15.97 4.90 6.82
CA ILE A 126 -14.95 5.14 7.83
C ILE A 126 -13.78 4.21 7.55
N PHE A 127 -12.66 4.79 7.16
CA PHE A 127 -11.38 4.09 6.99
C PHE A 127 -10.63 4.04 8.32
N LEU A 128 -10.10 2.89 8.68
CA LEU A 128 -9.11 2.78 9.74
C LEU A 128 -7.73 2.55 9.12
N SER A 129 -6.90 3.60 9.19
CA SER A 129 -5.55 3.60 8.63
C SER A 129 -4.56 3.04 9.64
N ILE A 130 -3.89 1.95 9.26
CA ILE A 130 -2.93 1.21 10.10
C ILE A 130 -1.57 1.02 9.44
N LEU A 131 -1.44 1.39 8.18
CA LEU A 131 -0.21 1.26 7.41
C LEU A 131 0.51 2.61 7.33
N PRO A 132 1.83 2.63 7.07
CA PRO A 132 2.57 3.88 6.91
C PRO A 132 2.10 4.67 5.67
N LEU A 133 1.75 5.94 5.84
CA LEU A 133 1.36 6.86 4.75
C LEU A 133 2.48 7.12 3.73
N SER A 134 3.71 6.76 4.05
CA SER A 134 4.86 6.83 3.14
C SER A 134 4.89 5.71 2.10
N HIS A 135 4.07 4.66 2.24
CA HIS A 135 3.84 3.67 1.20
C HIS A 135 2.74 4.12 0.24
N THR A 136 2.94 3.94 -1.06
CA THR A 136 1.93 4.25 -2.09
C THR A 136 0.59 3.60 -1.82
N TYR A 137 0.56 2.38 -1.32
CA TYR A 137 -0.66 1.65 -1.01
C TYR A 137 -1.55 2.39 -0.02
N GLU A 138 -0.99 2.81 1.12
CA GLU A 138 -1.75 3.59 2.12
C GLU A 138 -1.95 5.04 1.68
N CYS A 139 -0.97 5.65 1.03
CA CYS A 139 -1.08 7.02 0.52
C CYS A 139 -2.24 7.15 -0.48
N SER A 140 -2.27 6.30 -1.50
CA SER A 140 -3.29 6.38 -2.56
C SER A 140 -4.65 5.87 -2.08
N LEU A 141 -4.74 4.63 -1.60
CA LEU A 141 -6.02 4.00 -1.28
C LEU A 141 -6.52 4.32 0.14
N GLY A 142 -5.62 4.58 1.09
CA GLY A 142 -5.97 4.83 2.50
C GLY A 142 -6.10 6.31 2.86
N MET A 143 -5.54 7.23 2.05
CA MET A 143 -5.61 8.67 2.30
C MET A 143 -6.22 9.43 1.12
N LEU A 144 -5.66 9.35 -0.08
CA LEU A 144 -6.13 10.17 -1.22
C LEU A 144 -7.51 9.75 -1.68
N LEU A 145 -7.77 8.46 -1.85
CA LEU A 145 -9.08 7.94 -2.29
C LEU A 145 -10.22 8.32 -1.33
N PRO A 146 -10.18 8.03 -0.01
CA PRO A 146 -11.24 8.45 0.89
C PRO A 146 -11.40 9.96 0.96
N PHE A 147 -10.31 10.74 0.93
CA PHE A 147 -10.37 12.19 0.89
C PHE A 147 -11.16 12.70 -0.34
N MET A 148 -10.86 12.18 -1.52
CA MET A 148 -11.55 12.55 -2.77
C MET A 148 -13.02 12.11 -2.80
N CYS A 149 -13.38 11.08 -2.05
CA CYS A 149 -14.75 10.58 -1.95
C CYS A 149 -15.55 11.20 -0.79
N GLY A 150 -14.95 12.08 0.01
CA GLY A 150 -15.58 12.71 1.17
C GLY A 150 -15.78 11.76 2.35
N ALA A 151 -15.07 10.62 2.38
CA ALA A 151 -15.10 9.66 3.47
C ALA A 151 -14.17 10.07 4.62
N SER A 152 -14.38 9.48 5.80
CA SER A 152 -13.58 9.75 7.00
C SER A 152 -12.42 8.78 7.11
N VAL A 153 -11.26 9.27 7.57
CA VAL A 153 -10.08 8.44 7.89
C VAL A 153 -9.70 8.63 9.34
N VAL A 154 -9.60 7.53 10.07
CA VAL A 154 -9.09 7.48 11.45
C VAL A 154 -7.70 6.85 11.42
N TYR A 155 -6.70 7.57 11.87
CA TYR A 155 -5.31 7.11 11.92
C TYR A 155 -4.98 6.51 13.28
N VAL A 156 -4.33 5.35 13.28
CA VAL A 156 -3.79 4.72 14.50
C VAL A 156 -2.36 5.20 14.70
N ASP A 157 -2.10 5.82 15.83
CA ASP A 157 -0.80 6.42 16.20
C ASP A 157 0.24 5.40 16.72
N ARG A 158 -0.14 4.13 16.81
CA ARG A 158 0.68 3.05 17.36
C ARG A 158 0.81 1.90 16.35
N PRO A 159 1.88 1.09 16.45
CA PRO A 159 2.02 -0.09 15.60
C PRO A 159 0.79 -1.00 15.69
N PRO A 160 0.36 -1.62 14.57
CA PRO A 160 -0.86 -2.44 14.50
C PRO A 160 -0.69 -3.82 15.16
N THR A 161 -0.30 -3.82 16.44
CA THR A 161 -0.30 -5.02 17.29
C THR A 161 -1.73 -5.36 17.71
N ALA A 162 -1.99 -6.61 18.07
CA ALA A 162 -3.32 -7.02 18.52
C ALA A 162 -3.82 -6.17 19.70
N SER A 163 -2.94 -5.79 20.64
CA SER A 163 -3.25 -4.96 21.79
C SER A 163 -3.69 -3.53 21.43
N ASN A 164 -3.15 -2.96 20.35
CA ASN A 164 -3.50 -1.61 19.90
C ASN A 164 -4.66 -1.63 18.91
N LEU A 165 -4.70 -2.63 18.03
CA LEU A 165 -5.68 -2.71 16.95
C LEU A 165 -7.09 -3.09 17.44
N LEU A 166 -7.21 -4.06 18.38
CA LEU A 166 -8.51 -4.52 18.83
C LEU A 166 -9.37 -3.44 19.53
N PRO A 167 -8.82 -2.58 20.41
CA PRO A 167 -9.55 -1.43 20.94
C PRO A 167 -9.99 -0.46 19.85
N ALA A 168 -9.10 -0.10 18.93
CA ALA A 168 -9.41 0.81 17.83
C ALA A 168 -10.53 0.27 16.92
N LEU A 169 -10.52 -1.03 16.58
CA LEU A 169 -11.59 -1.67 15.82
C LEU A 169 -12.96 -1.60 16.49
N ARG A 170 -13.00 -1.75 17.82
CA ARG A 170 -14.25 -1.67 18.59
C ARG A 170 -14.79 -0.25 18.68
N GLU A 171 -13.92 0.72 18.82
CA GLU A 171 -14.27 2.13 18.95
C GLU A 171 -14.68 2.72 17.60
N VAL A 172 -13.83 2.56 16.58
CA VAL A 172 -14.02 3.15 15.24
C VAL A 172 -15.08 2.42 14.44
N ARG A 173 -15.17 1.09 14.55
CA ARG A 173 -16.05 0.23 13.76
C ARG A 173 -15.95 0.54 12.26
N PRO A 174 -14.76 0.35 11.66
CA PRO A 174 -14.50 0.79 10.29
C PRO A 174 -15.39 0.05 9.28
N THR A 175 -15.66 0.71 8.16
CA THR A 175 -16.32 0.11 6.99
C THR A 175 -15.32 -0.33 5.93
N VAL A 176 -14.13 0.29 5.92
CA VAL A 176 -13.04 -0.02 4.98
C VAL A 176 -11.72 -0.07 5.75
N MET A 177 -10.90 -1.05 5.44
CA MET A 177 -9.52 -1.15 5.95
C MET A 177 -8.59 -1.65 4.86
N LEU A 178 -7.35 -1.17 4.91
CA LEU A 178 -6.23 -1.72 4.15
C LEU A 178 -5.27 -2.43 5.11
N SER A 179 -4.70 -3.53 4.66
CA SER A 179 -3.84 -4.36 5.48
C SER A 179 -2.78 -5.06 4.64
N VAL A 180 -1.81 -5.64 5.33
CA VAL A 180 -0.83 -6.56 4.75
C VAL A 180 -1.07 -7.98 5.28
N PRO A 181 -0.63 -9.04 4.56
CA PRO A 181 -0.86 -10.42 4.95
C PRO A 181 -0.48 -10.73 6.39
N LEU A 182 0.67 -10.22 6.84
CA LEU A 182 1.19 -10.48 8.19
C LEU A 182 0.19 -10.13 9.31
N VAL A 183 -0.58 -9.06 9.16
CA VAL A 183 -1.55 -8.61 10.18
C VAL A 183 -2.70 -9.60 10.27
N ILE A 184 -3.35 -9.92 9.14
CA ILE A 184 -4.51 -10.83 9.14
C ILE A 184 -4.12 -12.27 9.45
N GLU A 185 -2.95 -12.73 9.02
CA GLU A 185 -2.42 -14.06 9.35
C GLU A 185 -2.15 -14.23 10.84
N LYS A 186 -1.59 -13.21 11.50
CA LYS A 186 -1.42 -13.21 12.97
C LYS A 186 -2.77 -13.28 13.69
N ILE A 187 -3.75 -12.51 13.22
CA ILE A 187 -5.10 -12.56 13.78
C ILE A 187 -5.71 -13.95 13.56
N TYR A 188 -5.61 -14.50 12.35
CA TYR A 188 -6.08 -15.86 12.04
C TYR A 188 -5.43 -16.90 12.95
N LYS A 189 -4.10 -16.92 13.05
CA LYS A 189 -3.35 -17.86 13.88
C LYS A 189 -3.74 -17.77 15.37
N SER A 190 -3.85 -16.55 15.90
CA SER A 190 -4.13 -16.34 17.32
C SER A 190 -5.61 -16.55 17.70
N GLN A 191 -6.54 -16.13 16.88
CA GLN A 191 -7.96 -16.12 17.21
C GLN A 191 -8.73 -17.33 16.66
N VAL A 192 -8.21 -17.98 15.63
CA VAL A 192 -8.92 -19.03 14.89
C VAL A 192 -8.16 -20.36 14.95
N ALA A 193 -6.98 -20.45 14.36
CA ALA A 193 -6.23 -21.71 14.22
C ALA A 193 -5.88 -22.35 15.57
N GLY A 194 -5.53 -21.55 16.58
CA GLY A 194 -5.20 -22.03 17.91
C GLY A 194 -6.34 -22.78 18.60
N ARG A 195 -7.58 -22.42 18.31
CA ARG A 195 -8.78 -23.06 18.90
C ARG A 195 -9.12 -24.40 18.25
N PHE A 196 -8.75 -24.63 17.00
CA PHE A 196 -9.06 -25.88 16.28
C PHE A 196 -8.02 -26.98 16.51
N ASN A 197 -6.80 -26.60 16.85
CA ASN A 197 -5.73 -27.57 17.13
C ASN A 197 -5.79 -28.16 18.55
N SER A 198 -6.67 -27.66 19.42
CA SER A 198 -6.73 -28.02 20.83
C SER A 198 -7.48 -29.33 21.14
N SER A 199 -8.22 -29.92 20.18
CA SER A 199 -9.01 -31.13 20.38
C SER A 199 -8.85 -32.10 19.20
N GLY A 200 -8.50 -33.36 19.50
CA GLY A 200 -8.33 -34.39 18.48
C GLY A 200 -9.58 -34.70 17.66
N LEU A 201 -10.77 -34.52 18.23
CA LEU A 201 -12.05 -34.68 17.56
C LEU A 201 -12.30 -33.51 16.56
N LEU A 202 -12.03 -32.27 16.95
CA LEU A 202 -12.15 -31.10 16.08
C LEU A 202 -11.18 -31.20 14.90
N ARG A 203 -9.97 -31.70 15.11
CA ARG A 203 -8.98 -31.94 14.05
C ARG A 203 -9.46 -32.96 13.01
N LYS A 204 -10.11 -34.06 13.44
CA LYS A 204 -10.70 -35.05 12.52
C LYS A 204 -11.87 -34.46 11.72
N LEU A 205 -12.73 -33.66 12.36
CA LEU A 205 -13.85 -33.00 11.70
C LEU A 205 -13.36 -31.93 10.71
N TYR A 206 -12.32 -31.18 11.05
CA TYR A 206 -11.73 -30.15 10.20
C TYR A 206 -11.18 -30.70 8.87
N GLY A 207 -10.74 -31.95 8.85
CA GLY A 207 -10.33 -32.64 7.62
C GLY A 207 -11.45 -32.86 6.59
N LYS A 208 -12.73 -32.77 7.01
CA LYS A 208 -13.87 -32.93 6.11
C LYS A 208 -14.35 -31.57 5.60
N PRO A 209 -14.40 -31.31 4.27
CA PRO A 209 -14.70 -29.98 3.70
C PRO A 209 -16.01 -29.34 4.21
N PHE A 210 -17.04 -30.12 4.43
CA PHE A 210 -18.33 -29.63 4.92
C PHE A 210 -18.19 -29.04 6.34
N PHE A 211 -17.60 -29.79 7.27
CA PHE A 211 -17.41 -29.34 8.65
C PHE A 211 -16.44 -28.16 8.74
N ARG A 212 -15.35 -28.19 7.95
CA ARG A 212 -14.40 -27.08 7.85
C ARG A 212 -15.11 -25.80 7.44
N LYS A 213 -15.93 -25.82 6.37
CA LYS A 213 -16.70 -24.64 5.92
C LYS A 213 -17.66 -24.13 6.99
N MET A 214 -18.33 -25.02 7.72
CA MET A 214 -19.22 -24.65 8.82
C MET A 214 -18.45 -23.95 9.95
N ILE A 215 -17.32 -24.51 10.34
CA ILE A 215 -16.42 -23.96 11.35
C ILE A 215 -15.91 -22.58 10.90
N HIS A 216 -15.42 -22.45 9.65
CA HIS A 216 -14.95 -21.20 9.08
C HIS A 216 -16.05 -20.14 9.05
N ARG A 217 -17.29 -20.50 8.77
CA ARG A 217 -18.43 -19.55 8.80
C ARG A 217 -18.70 -19.01 10.20
N ILE A 218 -18.63 -19.86 11.22
CA ILE A 218 -18.83 -19.44 12.62
C ILE A 218 -17.70 -18.52 13.05
N ALA A 219 -16.46 -18.94 12.80
CA ALA A 219 -15.27 -18.16 13.16
C ALA A 219 -15.17 -16.86 12.33
N GLY A 220 -15.53 -16.88 11.04
CA GLY A 220 -15.58 -15.71 10.18
C GLY A 220 -16.59 -14.66 10.67
N ARG A 221 -17.76 -15.09 11.16
CA ARG A 221 -18.72 -14.18 11.80
C ARG A 221 -18.18 -13.55 13.10
N GLN A 222 -17.42 -14.33 13.88
CA GLN A 222 -16.77 -13.81 15.10
C GLN A 222 -15.68 -12.80 14.73
N LEU A 223 -14.85 -13.11 13.69
CA LEU A 223 -13.86 -12.18 13.17
C LEU A 223 -14.52 -10.89 12.66
N TYR A 224 -15.59 -11.00 11.89
CA TYR A 224 -16.34 -9.83 11.40
C TYR A 224 -16.85 -8.93 12.53
N LYS A 225 -17.38 -9.53 13.59
CA LYS A 225 -17.81 -8.80 14.81
C LYS A 225 -16.62 -8.15 15.52
N LEU A 226 -15.45 -8.81 15.56
CA LEU A 226 -14.23 -8.28 16.12
C LEU A 226 -13.76 -7.00 15.40
N PHE A 227 -13.98 -6.95 14.07
CA PHE A 227 -13.73 -5.77 13.23
C PHE A 227 -14.85 -4.72 13.29
N GLY A 228 -15.72 -4.77 14.30
CA GLY A 228 -16.78 -3.79 14.52
C GLY A 228 -18.11 -4.08 13.83
N GLY A 229 -18.20 -5.16 13.03
CA GLY A 229 -19.43 -5.66 12.40
C GLY A 229 -20.02 -4.74 11.31
N ARG A 230 -19.21 -3.83 10.75
CA ARG A 230 -19.63 -2.89 9.68
C ARG A 230 -18.73 -2.95 8.45
N LEU A 231 -17.67 -3.75 8.52
CA LEU A 231 -16.66 -3.84 7.46
C LEU A 231 -17.30 -4.34 6.16
N ARG A 232 -17.11 -3.61 5.08
CA ARG A 232 -17.58 -3.97 3.74
C ARG A 232 -16.44 -4.20 2.74
N PHE A 233 -15.23 -3.74 3.09
CA PHE A 233 -14.02 -3.94 2.30
C PHE A 233 -12.80 -4.06 3.20
N PHE A 234 -12.05 -5.14 3.02
CA PHE A 234 -10.78 -5.38 3.67
C PHE A 234 -9.72 -5.70 2.60
N GLY A 235 -9.02 -4.67 2.15
CA GLY A 235 -7.98 -4.79 1.13
C GLY A 235 -6.70 -5.39 1.71
N ILE A 236 -6.14 -6.39 1.03
CA ILE A 236 -4.86 -7.03 1.40
C ILE A 236 -3.91 -6.87 0.23
N GLY A 237 -2.75 -6.25 0.49
CA GLY A 237 -1.73 -6.01 -0.54
C GLY A 237 -0.32 -6.09 0.00
N GLY A 238 0.67 -5.89 -0.87
CA GLY A 238 2.08 -5.78 -0.52
C GLY A 238 2.86 -7.10 -0.40
N ALA A 239 2.19 -8.24 -0.25
CA ALA A 239 2.82 -9.56 -0.24
C ALA A 239 1.78 -10.66 -0.52
N LYS A 240 2.26 -11.88 -0.77
CA LYS A 240 1.38 -13.04 -0.94
C LYS A 240 0.73 -13.44 0.38
N LEU A 241 -0.58 -13.60 0.38
CA LEU A 241 -1.35 -14.11 1.52
C LEU A 241 -1.17 -15.64 1.66
N ASP A 242 -1.05 -16.11 2.90
CA ASP A 242 -1.04 -17.54 3.19
C ASP A 242 -2.33 -18.23 2.71
N THR A 243 -2.18 -19.36 2.02
CA THR A 243 -3.29 -20.06 1.35
C THR A 243 -4.38 -20.52 2.34
N GLU A 244 -4.00 -20.97 3.53
CA GLU A 244 -4.97 -21.42 4.55
C GLU A 244 -5.70 -20.23 5.17
N ALA A 245 -4.98 -19.11 5.41
CA ALA A 245 -5.59 -17.86 5.86
C ALA A 245 -6.59 -17.32 4.82
N GLU A 246 -6.20 -17.32 3.54
CA GLU A 246 -7.10 -16.90 2.47
C GLU A 246 -8.35 -17.80 2.35
N ARG A 247 -8.15 -19.11 2.39
CA ARG A 247 -9.25 -20.08 2.40
C ARG A 247 -10.21 -19.85 3.56
N PHE A 248 -9.67 -19.56 4.76
CA PHE A 248 -10.48 -19.21 5.92
C PHE A 248 -11.32 -17.96 5.68
N LEU A 249 -10.72 -16.87 5.17
CA LEU A 249 -11.43 -15.63 4.88
C LEU A 249 -12.55 -15.84 3.86
N SER A 250 -12.28 -16.60 2.81
CA SER A 250 -13.23 -16.93 1.74
C SER A 250 -14.39 -17.80 2.25
N GLU A 251 -14.11 -18.94 2.88
CA GLU A 251 -15.13 -19.85 3.42
C GLU A 251 -15.90 -19.19 4.58
N GLY A 252 -15.24 -18.35 5.37
CA GLY A 252 -15.80 -17.57 6.47
C GLY A 252 -16.66 -16.39 6.03
N LYS A 253 -16.70 -16.08 4.73
CA LYS A 253 -17.42 -14.93 4.15
C LYS A 253 -16.99 -13.58 4.75
N PHE A 254 -15.70 -13.46 5.07
CA PHE A 254 -15.11 -12.20 5.45
C PHE A 254 -14.97 -11.31 4.21
N PRO A 255 -15.25 -9.99 4.26
CA PRO A 255 -15.26 -9.11 3.09
C PRO A 255 -13.84 -8.69 2.66
N TYR A 256 -12.98 -9.65 2.36
CA TYR A 256 -11.61 -9.40 1.91
C TYR A 256 -11.51 -9.24 0.40
N ALA A 257 -10.49 -8.56 -0.02
CA ALA A 257 -10.05 -8.45 -1.40
C ALA A 257 -8.52 -8.45 -1.45
N ILE A 258 -7.94 -8.97 -2.52
CA ILE A 258 -6.49 -8.94 -2.72
C ILE A 258 -6.20 -8.00 -3.88
N GLY A 259 -5.18 -7.16 -3.71
CA GLY A 259 -4.66 -6.28 -4.73
C GLY A 259 -3.17 -6.53 -4.97
N TYR A 260 -2.73 -6.29 -6.20
CA TYR A 260 -1.35 -6.36 -6.62
C TYR A 260 -0.93 -5.07 -7.32
N GLY A 261 0.27 -4.64 -7.01
CA GLY A 261 0.89 -3.49 -7.63
C GLY A 261 2.24 -3.16 -7.02
N LEU A 262 2.84 -2.10 -7.50
CA LEU A 262 4.19 -1.67 -7.16
C LEU A 262 4.19 -0.16 -6.88
N THR A 263 5.18 0.33 -6.16
CA THR A 263 5.36 1.78 -5.97
C THR A 263 5.45 2.49 -7.32
N GLU A 264 6.10 1.84 -8.29
CA GLU A 264 6.30 2.31 -9.66
C GLU A 264 5.00 2.42 -10.48
N THR A 265 3.90 1.90 -9.97
CA THR A 265 2.57 1.96 -10.62
C THR A 265 1.48 2.65 -9.79
N ALA A 266 1.82 3.35 -8.73
CA ALA A 266 1.06 4.31 -7.92
C ALA A 266 -0.16 3.83 -7.07
N PRO A 267 -0.40 2.61 -6.58
CA PRO A 267 0.36 1.38 -6.78
C PRO A 267 -0.35 0.31 -7.61
N LEU A 268 -1.72 0.32 -7.74
CA LEU A 268 -2.52 -0.86 -8.07
C LEU A 268 -2.51 -1.17 -9.58
N ILE A 269 -2.14 -2.41 -9.92
CA ILE A 269 -2.21 -2.96 -11.28
C ILE A 269 -3.44 -3.86 -11.42
N ALA A 270 -3.64 -4.74 -10.45
CA ALA A 270 -4.74 -5.71 -10.45
C ALA A 270 -5.40 -5.75 -9.07
N GLY A 271 -6.69 -5.97 -9.03
CA GLY A 271 -7.44 -6.02 -7.80
C GLY A 271 -8.80 -6.70 -7.96
N ALA A 272 -9.25 -7.33 -6.87
CA ALA A 272 -10.58 -7.88 -6.75
C ALA A 272 -11.43 -7.03 -5.78
N VAL A 273 -12.73 -7.23 -5.83
CA VAL A 273 -13.65 -6.79 -4.77
C VAL A 273 -14.18 -8.03 -4.03
N PRO A 274 -14.72 -7.88 -2.80
CA PRO A 274 -15.16 -9.02 -2.00
C PRO A 274 -16.15 -9.98 -2.68
N SER A 275 -16.85 -9.51 -3.69
CA SER A 275 -17.84 -10.31 -4.46
C SER A 275 -17.22 -11.18 -5.56
N ASN A 276 -15.98 -10.92 -5.99
CA ASN A 276 -15.34 -11.62 -7.10
C ASN A 276 -13.93 -12.16 -6.79
N VAL A 277 -13.57 -12.30 -5.53
CA VAL A 277 -12.27 -12.90 -5.16
C VAL A 277 -12.16 -14.36 -5.63
N ARG A 278 -10.94 -14.72 -6.09
CA ARG A 278 -10.55 -16.11 -6.40
C ARG A 278 -9.33 -16.49 -5.60
N LEU A 279 -9.35 -17.67 -4.99
CA LEU A 279 -8.24 -18.15 -4.17
C LEU A 279 -6.91 -18.16 -4.95
N GLY A 280 -5.91 -17.53 -4.38
CA GLY A 280 -4.57 -17.41 -4.94
C GLY A 280 -4.41 -16.37 -6.04
N SER A 281 -5.48 -15.72 -6.48
CA SER A 281 -5.45 -14.64 -7.47
C SER A 281 -5.43 -13.27 -6.82
N THR A 282 -4.79 -12.31 -7.49
CA THR A 282 -4.81 -10.89 -7.12
C THR A 282 -5.95 -10.11 -7.76
N GLY A 283 -6.86 -10.80 -8.48
CA GLY A 283 -7.94 -10.18 -9.23
C GLY A 283 -7.60 -9.90 -10.69
N PRO A 284 -8.53 -9.36 -11.48
CA PRO A 284 -8.28 -8.90 -12.84
C PRO A 284 -7.42 -7.62 -12.85
N VAL A 285 -6.75 -7.38 -13.96
CA VAL A 285 -6.09 -6.08 -14.22
C VAL A 285 -7.15 -4.98 -14.25
N LEU A 286 -6.81 -3.83 -13.65
CA LEU A 286 -7.74 -2.71 -13.60
C LEU A 286 -8.05 -2.14 -15.00
N PRO A 287 -9.28 -1.73 -15.25
CA PRO A 287 -9.64 -1.04 -16.50
C PRO A 287 -8.74 0.20 -16.73
N GLY A 288 -8.25 0.34 -17.96
CA GLY A 288 -7.31 1.42 -18.32
C GLY A 288 -5.83 1.05 -18.17
N ILE A 289 -5.51 -0.13 -17.67
CA ILE A 289 -4.16 -0.69 -17.68
C ILE A 289 -4.07 -1.75 -18.76
N GLU A 290 -3.10 -1.61 -19.66
CA GLU A 290 -2.73 -2.66 -20.59
C GLU A 290 -1.70 -3.58 -19.90
N ALA A 291 -1.89 -4.90 -20.02
CA ALA A 291 -1.01 -5.89 -19.44
C ALA A 291 -0.76 -7.04 -20.41
N ARG A 292 0.46 -7.52 -20.46
CA ARG A 292 0.85 -8.72 -21.23
C ARG A 292 1.93 -9.49 -20.49
N LEU A 293 2.09 -10.75 -20.84
CA LEU A 293 3.21 -11.58 -20.37
C LEU A 293 4.28 -11.65 -21.46
N GLU A 294 5.53 -11.40 -21.08
CA GLU A 294 6.70 -11.61 -21.95
C GLU A 294 7.46 -12.87 -21.52
N ASP A 295 8.18 -13.46 -22.45
CA ASP A 295 9.02 -14.65 -22.23
C ASP A 295 8.27 -15.81 -21.55
N THR A 296 7.07 -16.12 -22.05
CA THR A 296 6.20 -17.15 -21.47
C THR A 296 6.78 -18.55 -21.62
N ASN A 297 6.77 -19.31 -20.51
CA ASN A 297 7.15 -20.71 -20.46
C ASN A 297 6.01 -21.64 -20.92
N GLU A 298 6.27 -22.96 -20.94
CA GLU A 298 5.30 -24.01 -21.33
C GLU A 298 4.04 -24.04 -20.44
N PHE A 299 4.09 -23.46 -19.24
CA PHE A 299 2.95 -23.35 -18.33
C PHE A 299 2.14 -22.07 -18.51
N GLY A 300 2.49 -21.23 -19.50
CA GLY A 300 1.84 -19.94 -19.73
C GLY A 300 2.21 -18.88 -18.68
N GLU A 301 3.32 -19.07 -17.98
CA GLU A 301 3.84 -18.10 -17.01
C GLU A 301 4.94 -17.25 -17.66
N GLY A 302 4.88 -15.94 -17.48
CA GLY A 302 5.84 -14.99 -18.07
C GLY A 302 6.02 -13.77 -17.22
N GLU A 303 6.98 -12.91 -17.57
CA GLU A 303 7.14 -11.61 -16.94
C GLU A 303 5.92 -10.73 -17.24
N LEU A 304 5.29 -10.21 -16.18
CA LEU A 304 4.23 -9.23 -16.37
C LEU A 304 4.84 -7.89 -16.78
N VAL A 305 4.42 -7.36 -17.94
CA VAL A 305 4.72 -5.99 -18.34
C VAL A 305 3.41 -5.22 -18.51
N VAL A 306 3.43 -3.95 -18.07
CA VAL A 306 2.23 -3.11 -18.03
C VAL A 306 2.47 -1.76 -18.69
N LYS A 307 1.39 -1.22 -19.27
CA LYS A 307 1.34 0.17 -19.73
C LYS A 307 0.14 0.85 -19.10
N SER A 308 0.40 1.89 -18.33
CA SER A 308 -0.61 2.49 -17.45
C SER A 308 -0.36 3.97 -17.29
N PRO A 309 -1.41 4.81 -17.19
CA PRO A 309 -1.28 6.21 -16.81
C PRO A 309 -0.75 6.40 -15.37
N CYS A 310 -0.75 5.31 -14.57
CA CYS A 310 -0.24 5.30 -13.20
C CYS A 310 1.25 4.97 -13.12
N THR A 311 1.90 4.61 -14.25
CA THR A 311 3.32 4.25 -14.28
C THR A 311 4.20 5.48 -14.02
N MET A 312 5.21 5.30 -13.18
CA MET A 312 6.17 6.34 -12.79
C MET A 312 6.88 7.00 -13.98
N LEU A 313 7.42 8.20 -13.78
CA LEU A 313 8.35 8.82 -14.71
C LEU A 313 9.68 8.08 -14.81
N GLY A 314 10.10 7.44 -13.73
CA GLY A 314 11.38 6.76 -13.58
C GLY A 314 11.93 6.88 -12.16
N TYR A 315 13.17 6.46 -11.99
CA TYR A 315 13.89 6.58 -10.73
C TYR A 315 14.68 7.91 -10.67
N TYR A 316 14.47 8.65 -9.60
CA TYR A 316 15.08 9.96 -9.39
C TYR A 316 16.60 9.87 -9.43
N LYS A 317 17.22 10.68 -10.31
CA LYS A 317 18.68 10.72 -10.56
C LYS A 317 19.29 9.36 -10.97
N ASN A 318 18.49 8.46 -11.54
CA ASN A 318 18.98 7.17 -11.99
C ASN A 318 18.38 6.79 -13.36
N PRO A 319 18.79 7.46 -14.45
CA PRO A 319 18.28 7.20 -15.79
C PRO A 319 18.66 5.81 -16.32
N GLU A 320 19.81 5.25 -15.91
CA GLU A 320 20.26 3.92 -16.32
C GLU A 320 19.30 2.85 -15.78
N LEU A 321 19.04 2.86 -14.48
CA LEU A 321 18.08 1.94 -13.88
C LEU A 321 16.66 2.15 -14.43
N THR A 322 16.29 3.39 -14.75
CA THR A 322 15.01 3.69 -15.39
C THR A 322 14.92 3.00 -16.75
N ALA A 323 15.97 3.09 -17.57
CA ALA A 323 16.00 2.43 -18.88
C ALA A 323 15.92 0.89 -18.79
N GLU A 324 16.45 0.28 -17.73
CA GLU A 324 16.38 -1.18 -17.52
C GLU A 324 14.97 -1.70 -17.27
N VAL A 325 14.09 -0.88 -16.69
CA VAL A 325 12.73 -1.29 -16.31
C VAL A 325 11.67 -0.89 -17.32
N PHE A 326 12.05 -0.25 -18.43
CA PHE A 326 11.14 0.02 -19.54
C PHE A 326 11.56 -0.72 -20.77
N THR A 327 10.60 -1.29 -21.49
CA THR A 327 10.83 -1.83 -22.84
C THR A 327 11.01 -0.70 -23.86
N PRO A 328 11.62 -0.95 -25.03
CA PRO A 328 11.77 0.08 -26.07
C PRO A 328 10.44 0.70 -26.55
N ASP A 329 9.33 -0.05 -26.46
CA ASP A 329 7.97 0.39 -26.80
C ASP A 329 7.19 0.98 -25.61
N GLY A 330 7.89 1.23 -24.48
CA GLY A 330 7.39 2.00 -23.34
C GLY A 330 6.54 1.22 -22.32
N TRP A 331 6.66 -0.11 -22.27
CA TRP A 331 6.04 -0.93 -21.23
C TRP A 331 6.94 -1.01 -20.00
N PHE A 332 6.34 -0.93 -18.84
CA PHE A 332 7.04 -1.11 -17.56
C PHE A 332 7.16 -2.60 -17.22
N ARG A 333 8.39 -3.06 -16.94
CA ARG A 333 8.74 -4.41 -16.52
C ARG A 333 8.57 -4.55 -15.02
N THR A 334 7.62 -5.37 -14.59
CA THR A 334 7.38 -5.57 -13.15
C THR A 334 8.42 -6.45 -12.49
N ARG A 335 9.12 -7.26 -13.26
CA ARG A 335 10.00 -8.35 -12.81
C ARG A 335 9.27 -9.41 -11.99
N ASP A 336 7.96 -9.48 -12.09
CA ASP A 336 7.16 -10.52 -11.45
C ASP A 336 6.74 -11.56 -12.48
N LEU A 337 6.95 -12.84 -12.16
CA LEU A 337 6.48 -13.98 -12.93
C LEU A 337 4.99 -14.17 -12.64
N CYS A 338 4.19 -14.15 -13.68
CA CYS A 338 2.73 -14.14 -13.56
C CYS A 338 2.07 -15.10 -14.55
N ALA A 339 0.82 -15.43 -14.30
CA ALA A 339 -0.06 -16.12 -15.24
C ALA A 339 -1.46 -15.52 -15.18
N PHE A 340 -2.21 -15.63 -16.28
CA PHE A 340 -3.64 -15.33 -16.32
C PHE A 340 -4.45 -16.61 -16.40
N ASP A 341 -5.59 -16.66 -15.73
CA ASP A 341 -6.59 -17.68 -16.01
C ASP A 341 -7.44 -17.31 -17.25
N PRO A 342 -8.29 -18.22 -17.77
CA PRO A 342 -9.13 -17.95 -18.94
C PRO A 342 -10.11 -16.78 -18.78
N ASP A 343 -10.43 -16.40 -17.56
CA ASP A 343 -11.32 -15.28 -17.24
C ASP A 343 -10.56 -13.97 -16.98
N GLY A 344 -9.23 -13.97 -17.16
CA GLY A 344 -8.37 -12.78 -17.02
C GLY A 344 -7.96 -12.43 -15.60
N PHE A 345 -8.09 -13.36 -14.65
CA PHE A 345 -7.58 -13.17 -13.29
C PHE A 345 -6.07 -13.40 -13.23
N LEU A 346 -5.37 -12.48 -12.59
CA LEU A 346 -3.92 -12.50 -12.47
C LEU A 346 -3.47 -13.33 -11.26
N TYR A 347 -2.45 -14.17 -11.48
CA TYR A 347 -1.79 -14.98 -10.45
C TYR A 347 -0.30 -14.67 -10.43
N ILE A 348 0.21 -14.24 -9.26
CA ILE A 348 1.64 -14.03 -9.06
C ILE A 348 2.29 -15.36 -8.70
N LYS A 349 3.26 -15.79 -9.50
CA LYS A 349 3.97 -17.07 -9.34
C LYS A 349 5.31 -16.91 -8.61
N GLY A 350 5.97 -15.77 -8.80
CA GLY A 350 7.25 -15.49 -8.17
C GLY A 350 7.80 -14.15 -8.60
N ARG A 351 9.06 -13.88 -8.24
CA ARG A 351 9.81 -12.72 -8.68
C ARG A 351 11.00 -13.19 -9.52
N LEU A 352 11.23 -12.54 -10.64
CA LEU A 352 12.41 -12.75 -11.45
C LEU A 352 13.60 -12.06 -10.77
N GLY A 353 14.74 -12.76 -10.71
CA GLY A 353 15.96 -12.33 -10.01
C GLY A 353 16.62 -11.07 -10.59
#